data_59ee7f855e1808b2de30ef9fb5983cd1
#
_entry.id   59ee7f855e1808b2de30ef9fb5983cd1
#
_cell.length_a   1.000
_cell.length_b   1.000
_cell.length_c   1.000
_cell.angle_alpha   90.00
_cell.angle_beta   90.00
_cell.angle_gamma   90.00
#
_symmetry.space_group_name_H-M   'P 1'
#
loop_
_entity.id
_entity.type
_entity.pdbx_description
1 polymer ?
#
loop_
_entity_poly.entity_id
_entity_poly.type
_entity_poly.pdbx_seq_one_letter_code
_entity_poly.pdbx_strand_id
1 'polypeptide(L)' 'MNKRSREILSQLITKTEYNQTISIQELADTFKVSSRTIRYDIDQINDYLKENHLQPLNLGKRGVI' A
#
# COMPACT_ATOMS: atom_id res chain seq x y z
N MET A 1 -10.87 -6.88 -1.27
CA MET A 1 -9.46 -6.92 -0.80
C MET A 1 -9.30 -8.03 0.24
N ASN A 2 -8.13 -8.66 0.28
CA ASN A 2 -7.84 -9.65 1.32
C ASN A 2 -7.42 -8.93 2.62
N LYS A 3 -7.21 -9.72 3.68
CA LYS A 3 -6.84 -9.18 4.99
C LYS A 3 -5.51 -8.40 4.93
N ARG A 4 -4.53 -8.94 4.22
CA ARG A 4 -3.23 -8.29 4.10
C ARG A 4 -3.34 -6.93 3.40
N SER A 5 -4.12 -6.85 2.32
CA SER A 5 -4.33 -5.59 1.61
C SER A 5 -4.95 -4.53 2.51
N ARG A 6 -5.92 -4.92 3.34
CA ARG A 6 -6.55 -4.00 4.30
C ARG A 6 -5.57 -3.50 5.34
N GLU A 7 -4.71 -4.37 5.84
CA GLU A 7 -3.68 -3.98 6.81
C GLU A 7 -2.66 -3.03 6.18
N ILE A 8 -2.26 -3.30 4.94
CA ILE A 8 -1.36 -2.41 4.20
C ILE A 8 -2.00 -1.03 4.04
N LEU A 9 -3.26 -0.98 3.62
CA LEU A 9 -3.96 0.29 3.46
C LEU A 9 -4.02 1.06 4.77
N SER A 10 -4.31 0.38 5.87
CA SER A 10 -4.35 1.00 7.20
C SER A 10 -3.01 1.63 7.57
N GLN A 11 -1.90 0.92 7.33
CA GLN A 11 -0.56 1.44 7.59
C GLN A 11 -0.23 2.64 6.72
N LEU A 12 -0.62 2.60 5.44
CA LEU A 12 -0.37 3.70 4.53
C LEU A 12 -1.12 4.96 4.93
N ILE A 13 -2.36 4.82 5.38
CA ILE A 13 -3.16 5.95 5.88
C ILE A 13 -2.47 6.57 7.10
N THR A 14 -2.05 5.73 8.06
CA THR A 14 -1.37 6.20 9.26
C THR A 14 -0.08 6.95 8.92
N LYS A 15 0.74 6.39 8.03
CA LYS A 15 1.99 7.03 7.61
C LYS A 15 1.73 8.38 6.92
N THR A 16 0.71 8.44 6.08
CA THR A 16 0.35 9.68 5.39
C THR A 16 -0.05 10.78 6.37
N GLU A 17 -0.78 10.44 7.43
CA GLU A 17 -1.17 11.40 8.46
C GLU A 17 0.03 12.03 9.16
N TYR A 18 1.15 11.32 9.24
CA TYR A 18 2.38 11.82 9.84
C TYR A 18 3.40 12.29 8.81
N ASN A 19 2.98 12.53 7.57
CA ASN A 19 3.86 12.93 6.47
C ASN A 19 5.04 11.99 6.27
N GLN A 20 4.80 10.69 6.47
CA GLN A 20 5.80 9.66 6.30
C GLN A 20 5.49 8.81 5.07
N THR A 21 6.52 8.25 4.49
CA THR A 21 6.36 7.27 3.40
C THR A 21 6.84 5.91 3.88
N ILE A 22 6.34 4.86 3.24
CA ILE A 22 6.80 3.51 3.52
C ILE A 22 7.20 2.87 2.19
N SER A 23 8.33 2.18 2.16
CA SER A 23 8.78 1.54 0.94
C SER A 23 8.11 0.18 0.76
N ILE A 24 8.08 -0.29 -0.48
CA ILE A 24 7.58 -1.62 -0.79
C ILE A 24 8.42 -2.68 -0.06
N GLN A 25 9.73 -2.47 0.04
CA GLN A 25 10.61 -3.39 0.75
C GLN A 25 10.27 -3.48 2.24
N GLU A 26 9.98 -2.34 2.87
CA GLU A 26 9.56 -2.33 4.28
C GLU A 26 8.26 -3.10 4.48
N LEU A 27 7.30 -2.93 3.58
CA LEU A 27 6.05 -3.69 3.63
C LEU A 27 6.30 -5.19 3.45
N ALA A 28 7.14 -5.54 2.48
CA ALA A 28 7.49 -6.93 2.24
C ALA A 28 8.12 -7.57 3.48
N ASP A 29 9.03 -6.86 4.13
CA ASP A 29 9.69 -7.35 5.35
C ASP A 29 8.69 -7.47 6.49
N THR A 30 7.82 -6.49 6.66
CA THR A 30 6.81 -6.48 7.72
C THR A 30 5.84 -7.66 7.60
N PHE A 31 5.38 -7.92 6.40
CA PHE A 31 4.41 -8.99 6.16
C PHE A 31 5.06 -10.33 5.77
N LYS A 32 6.40 -10.37 5.69
CA LYS A 32 7.16 -11.59 5.37
C LYS A 32 6.75 -12.19 4.02
N VAL A 33 6.60 -11.33 3.02
CA VAL A 33 6.26 -11.71 1.66
C VAL A 33 7.22 -11.02 0.69
N SER A 34 7.15 -11.38 -0.60
CA SER A 34 8.00 -10.76 -1.61
C SER A 34 7.49 -9.35 -1.96
N SER A 35 8.38 -8.53 -2.50
CA SER A 35 8.00 -7.21 -3.03
C SER A 35 6.95 -7.33 -4.13
N ARG A 36 7.03 -8.38 -4.94
CA ARG A 36 6.03 -8.65 -5.99
C ARG A 36 4.64 -8.83 -5.39
N THR A 37 4.55 -9.57 -4.29
CA THR A 37 3.28 -9.77 -3.58
C THR A 37 2.72 -8.45 -3.07
N ILE A 38 3.57 -7.59 -2.51
CA ILE A 38 3.14 -6.28 -2.04
C ILE A 38 2.63 -5.43 -3.20
N ARG A 39 3.31 -5.43 -4.35
CA ARG A 39 2.85 -4.69 -5.53
C ARG A 39 1.48 -5.17 -5.98
N TYR A 40 1.25 -6.47 -5.95
CA TYR A 40 -0.05 -7.06 -6.27
C TYR A 40 -1.14 -6.57 -5.31
N ASP A 41 -0.83 -6.56 -4.01
CA ASP A 41 -1.78 -6.07 -3.00
C ASP A 41 -2.10 -4.58 -3.19
N ILE A 42 -1.10 -3.78 -3.54
CA ILE A 42 -1.30 -2.35 -3.81
C ILE A 42 -2.19 -2.15 -5.04
N ASP A 43 -2.03 -2.98 -6.07
CA ASP A 43 -2.92 -2.92 -7.24
C ASP A 43 -4.37 -3.18 -6.82
N GLN A 44 -4.61 -4.15 -5.94
CA GLN A 44 -5.95 -4.42 -5.42
C GLN A 44 -6.49 -3.23 -4.62
N ILE A 45 -5.66 -2.61 -3.82
CA ILE A 45 -6.03 -1.42 -3.05
C ILE A 45 -6.42 -0.29 -4.02
N ASN A 46 -5.64 -0.08 -5.06
CA ASN A 46 -5.93 0.96 -6.05
C ASN A 46 -7.24 0.70 -6.80
N ASP A 47 -7.52 -0.54 -7.13
CA ASP A 47 -8.81 -0.91 -7.75
C ASP A 47 -9.97 -0.56 -6.81
N TYR A 48 -9.83 -0.90 -5.53
CA TYR A 48 -10.83 -0.56 -4.52
C TYR A 48 -11.03 0.96 -4.41
N LEU A 49 -9.94 1.72 -4.38
CA LEU A 49 -10.02 3.18 -4.27
C LEU A 49 -10.70 3.79 -5.49
N LYS A 50 -10.40 3.29 -6.68
CA LYS A 50 -11.06 3.75 -7.91
C LYS A 50 -12.56 3.46 -7.91
N GLU A 51 -12.96 2.28 -7.46
CA GLU A 51 -14.37 1.91 -7.37
C GLU A 51 -15.14 2.82 -6.42
N ASN A 52 -14.47 3.36 -5.42
CA ASN A 52 -15.07 4.26 -4.44
C ASN A 52 -14.81 5.73 -4.74
N HIS A 53 -14.36 6.05 -5.95
CA HIS A 53 -14.07 7.41 -6.40
C HIS A 53 -13.04 8.12 -5.53
N LEU A 54 -12.10 7.35 -4.97
CA LEU A 54 -11.01 7.88 -4.18
C LEU A 54 -9.73 7.91 -5.02
N GLN A 55 -8.81 8.77 -4.62
CA GLN A 55 -7.55 8.91 -5.34
C GLN A 55 -6.67 7.67 -5.11
N PRO A 56 -6.14 7.05 -6.20
CA PRO A 56 -5.27 5.88 -6.04
C PRO A 56 -3.92 6.24 -5.43
N LEU A 57 -3.27 5.25 -4.85
CA LEU A 57 -1.92 5.38 -4.30
C LEU A 57 -0.90 5.48 -5.45
N ASN A 58 0.08 6.34 -5.28
CA ASN A 58 1.17 6.47 -6.24
C ASN A 58 2.34 5.60 -5.81
N LEU A 59 2.85 4.80 -6.75
CA LEU A 59 4.08 4.04 -6.54
C LEU A 59 5.24 4.86 -7.08
N GLY A 60 5.98 5.50 -6.17
CA GLY A 60 7.18 6.21 -6.54
C GLY A 60 8.42 5.34 -6.39
N LYS A 61 9.55 5.84 -6.86
CA LYS A 61 10.82 5.13 -6.72
C LYS A 61 11.24 4.97 -5.26
N ARG A 62 10.73 5.81 -4.38
CA ARG A 62 11.11 5.86 -2.96
C ARG A 62 10.07 5.28 -2.03
N GLY A 63 8.94 4.81 -2.55
CA GLY A 63 7.92 4.21 -1.74
C GLY A 63 6.51 4.51 -2.19
N VAL A 64 5.55 4.24 -1.33
CA VAL A 64 4.13 4.43 -1.58
C VAL A 64 3.69 5.74 -0.94
N ILE A 65 3.04 6.56 -1.74
CA ILE A 65 2.52 7.86 -1.29
C ILE A 65 1.01 7.82 -1.23
#